data_43018e1a8ebb49d621578c065a194c69
#
_entry.id   43018e1a8ebb49d621578c065a194c69
#
_cell.length_a   1.000
_cell.length_b   1.000
_cell.length_c   1.000
_cell.angle_alpha   90.00
_cell.angle_beta   90.00
_cell.angle_gamma   90.00
#
_symmetry.space_group_name_H-M   'P 1'
#
loop_
_entity.id
_entity.type
_entity.pdbx_description
1 polymer ?
#
loop_
_entity_poly.entity_id
_entity_poly.type
_entity_poly.pdbx_seq_one_letter_code
_entity_poly.pdbx_strand_id
1 'polypeptide(L)'
;MSKEEDNKAIVGRWFTEFWGETCNLGVVDALAAPDMLLQYSLHAPRRGRQDIKAFMTGFREAFPDLKFWGAADLIAEGDYVVGRWEGGGTHTGPAFSDFLMGTLPAATGRKMRFTGTTVLRIDNGKIAEEVGLDDGVTALSQLGLIPAAATA
;
A
#
# COMPACT_ATOMS: atom_id res chain seq x y z
N MET A 1 -4.19 4.66 -27.88
CA MET A 1 -3.64 5.20 -26.63
C MET A 1 -2.19 4.79 -26.49
N SER A 2 -1.40 5.64 -25.90
CA SER A 2 0.01 5.32 -25.69
C SER A 2 0.19 4.26 -24.60
N LYS A 3 1.34 3.63 -24.60
CA LYS A 3 1.75 2.68 -23.56
C LYS A 3 1.68 3.34 -22.18
N GLU A 4 2.15 4.59 -22.08
CA GLU A 4 2.14 5.34 -20.82
C GLU A 4 0.71 5.59 -20.33
N GLU A 5 -0.21 5.91 -21.22
CA GLU A 5 -1.62 6.11 -20.85
C GLU A 5 -2.28 4.81 -20.42
N ASP A 6 -2.01 3.72 -21.13
CA ASP A 6 -2.51 2.40 -20.76
C ASP A 6 -1.97 1.98 -19.39
N ASN A 7 -0.68 2.20 -19.15
CA ASN A 7 -0.05 1.86 -17.87
C ASN A 7 -0.60 2.71 -16.73
N LYS A 8 -0.84 4.01 -16.96
CA LYS A 8 -1.49 4.86 -15.95
C LYS A 8 -2.90 4.38 -15.62
N ALA A 9 -3.64 3.90 -16.62
CA ALA A 9 -4.99 3.37 -16.39
C ALA A 9 -4.96 2.11 -15.50
N ILE A 10 -3.99 1.22 -15.74
CA ILE A 10 -3.78 0.02 -14.91
C ILE A 10 -3.48 0.42 -13.47
N VAL A 11 -2.56 1.33 -13.27
CA VAL A 11 -2.15 1.77 -11.92
C VAL A 11 -3.28 2.53 -11.22
N GLY A 12 -4.01 3.37 -11.94
CA GLY A 12 -5.16 4.09 -11.39
C GLY A 12 -6.22 3.12 -10.88
N ARG A 13 -6.51 2.08 -11.65
CA ARG A 13 -7.43 1.03 -11.24
C ARG A 13 -6.91 0.27 -10.01
N TRP A 14 -5.62 -0.05 -9.98
CA TRP A 14 -4.97 -0.70 -8.84
C TRP A 14 -5.09 0.15 -7.58
N PHE A 15 -4.82 1.44 -7.66
CA PHE A 15 -4.95 2.34 -6.51
C PHE A 15 -6.39 2.37 -5.98
N THR A 16 -7.37 2.40 -6.86
CA THR A 16 -8.79 2.47 -6.47
C THR A 16 -9.30 1.14 -5.91
N GLU A 17 -8.99 0.02 -6.56
CA GLU A 17 -9.60 -1.28 -6.24
C GLU A 17 -8.79 -2.13 -5.26
N PHE A 18 -7.49 -1.92 -5.15
CA PHE A 18 -6.66 -2.66 -4.19
C PHE A 18 -6.40 -1.84 -2.93
N TRP A 19 -5.92 -0.60 -3.08
CA TRP A 19 -5.56 0.27 -1.97
C TRP A 19 -6.72 1.15 -1.48
N GLY A 20 -7.76 1.34 -2.26
CA GLY A 20 -8.89 2.22 -1.94
C GLY A 20 -9.81 1.68 -0.85
N GLU A 21 -10.82 2.45 -0.52
CA GLU A 21 -11.75 2.14 0.58
C GLU A 21 -12.46 0.81 0.39
N THR A 22 -12.91 0.53 -0.83
CA THR A 22 -13.58 -0.73 -1.16
C THR A 22 -12.57 -1.65 -1.85
N CYS A 23 -11.92 -2.51 -1.06
CA CYS A 23 -10.93 -3.42 -1.59
C CYS A 23 -11.60 -4.60 -2.31
N ASN A 24 -11.23 -4.79 -3.57
CA ASN A 24 -11.62 -5.95 -4.36
C ASN A 24 -10.37 -6.79 -4.64
N LEU A 25 -10.19 -7.86 -3.88
CA LEU A 25 -9.00 -8.73 -4.04
C LEU A 25 -8.94 -9.42 -5.40
N GLY A 26 -10.05 -9.52 -6.12
CA GLY A 26 -10.06 -10.02 -7.50
C GLY A 26 -9.21 -9.19 -8.45
N VAL A 27 -8.97 -7.92 -8.12
CA VAL A 27 -8.10 -7.05 -8.92
C VAL A 27 -6.65 -7.56 -8.95
N VAL A 28 -6.23 -8.30 -7.92
CA VAL A 28 -4.89 -8.91 -7.90
C VAL A 28 -4.75 -9.91 -9.05
N ASP A 29 -5.77 -10.73 -9.27
CA ASP A 29 -5.74 -11.68 -10.40
C ASP A 29 -5.82 -10.97 -11.74
N ALA A 30 -6.55 -9.86 -11.80
CA ALA A 30 -6.74 -9.11 -13.05
C ALA A 30 -5.52 -8.29 -13.45
N LEU A 31 -4.85 -7.65 -12.49
CA LEU A 31 -3.83 -6.64 -12.79
C LEU A 31 -2.41 -7.02 -12.38
N ALA A 32 -2.22 -7.90 -11.40
CA ALA A 32 -0.88 -8.28 -10.93
C ALA A 32 -0.29 -9.41 -11.76
N ALA A 33 1.01 -9.33 -12.06
CA ALA A 33 1.74 -10.47 -12.60
C ALA A 33 1.73 -11.62 -11.59
N PRO A 34 1.83 -12.88 -12.03
CA PRO A 34 1.79 -14.03 -11.11
C PRO A 34 2.86 -13.99 -10.01
N ASP A 35 4.01 -13.39 -10.29
CA ASP A 35 5.14 -13.26 -9.36
C ASP A 35 5.39 -11.81 -8.94
N MET A 36 4.35 -10.98 -8.94
CA MET A 36 4.48 -9.56 -8.58
C MET A 36 5.17 -9.38 -7.23
N LEU A 37 6.11 -8.41 -7.19
CA LEU A 37 6.73 -7.95 -5.96
C LEU A 37 5.96 -6.75 -5.41
N LEU A 38 5.60 -6.81 -4.13
CA LEU A 38 5.04 -5.68 -3.38
C LEU A 38 6.00 -5.35 -2.24
N GLN A 39 6.57 -4.16 -2.25
CA GLN A 39 7.58 -3.77 -1.26
C GLN A 39 7.37 -2.34 -0.78
N TYR A 40 7.14 -2.20 0.52
CA TYR A 40 7.05 -0.92 1.22
C TYR A 40 7.91 -0.95 2.47
N SER A 41 8.27 0.23 2.97
CA SER A 41 9.21 0.31 4.10
C SER A 41 8.66 -0.20 5.43
N LEU A 42 7.34 -0.19 5.62
CA LEU A 42 6.72 -0.63 6.88
C LEU A 42 6.58 -2.15 7.01
N HIS A 43 6.61 -2.88 5.91
CA HIS A 43 6.32 -4.31 5.88
C HIS A 43 7.43 -5.10 5.20
N ALA A 44 7.53 -6.39 5.53
CA ALA A 44 8.40 -7.28 4.77
C ALA A 44 7.88 -7.41 3.34
N PRO A 45 8.77 -7.53 2.34
CA PRO A 45 8.33 -7.69 0.95
C PRO A 45 7.44 -8.91 0.76
N ARG A 46 6.46 -8.77 -0.14
CA ARG A 46 5.55 -9.85 -0.52
C ARG A 46 5.75 -10.18 -1.99
N ARG A 47 5.68 -11.45 -2.33
CA ARG A 47 5.86 -11.88 -3.71
C ARG A 47 4.80 -12.90 -4.09
N GLY A 48 4.14 -12.61 -5.24
CA GLY A 48 3.11 -13.46 -5.79
C GLY A 48 1.70 -13.08 -5.32
N ARG A 49 0.72 -13.47 -6.14
CA ARG A 49 -0.68 -13.07 -5.93
C ARG A 49 -1.25 -13.52 -4.59
N GLN A 50 -0.97 -14.76 -4.18
CA GLN A 50 -1.52 -15.29 -2.94
C GLN A 50 -0.95 -14.58 -1.72
N ASP A 51 0.36 -14.32 -1.73
CA ASP A 51 1.03 -13.62 -0.64
C ASP A 51 0.53 -12.17 -0.51
N ILE A 52 0.32 -11.50 -1.64
CA ILE A 52 -0.20 -10.14 -1.69
C ILE A 52 -1.64 -10.07 -1.17
N LYS A 53 -2.48 -11.04 -1.56
CA LYS A 53 -3.85 -11.12 -1.05
C LYS A 53 -3.88 -11.35 0.46
N ALA A 54 -3.03 -12.26 0.96
CA ALA A 54 -2.93 -12.55 2.38
C ALA A 54 -2.48 -11.32 3.18
N PHE A 55 -1.51 -10.59 2.66
CA PHE A 55 -1.06 -9.34 3.24
C PHE A 55 -2.21 -8.32 3.38
N MET A 56 -2.94 -8.08 2.30
CA MET A 56 -4.02 -7.10 2.32
C MET A 56 -5.17 -7.54 3.22
N THR A 57 -5.48 -8.82 3.24
CA THR A 57 -6.51 -9.38 4.13
C THR A 57 -6.17 -9.10 5.59
N GLY A 58 -4.96 -9.42 6.01
CA GLY A 58 -4.52 -9.18 7.39
C GLY A 58 -4.47 -7.71 7.75
N PHE A 59 -3.99 -6.88 6.83
CA PHE A 59 -3.90 -5.44 7.06
C PHE A 59 -5.30 -4.82 7.27
N ARG A 60 -6.27 -5.23 6.46
CA ARG A 60 -7.64 -4.72 6.55
C ARG A 60 -8.43 -5.31 7.71
N GLU A 61 -8.08 -6.51 8.19
CA GLU A 61 -8.65 -7.02 9.43
C GLU A 61 -8.25 -6.16 10.62
N ALA A 62 -6.99 -5.77 10.68
CA ALA A 62 -6.47 -4.93 11.76
C ALA A 62 -6.96 -3.49 11.64
N PHE A 63 -7.05 -2.96 10.41
CA PHE A 63 -7.48 -1.60 10.10
C PHE A 63 -8.70 -1.67 9.16
N PRO A 64 -9.92 -1.91 9.68
CA PRO A 64 -11.10 -2.10 8.82
C PRO A 64 -11.46 -0.91 7.93
N ASP A 65 -11.06 0.29 8.31
CA ASP A 65 -11.28 1.52 7.54
C ASP A 65 -10.09 1.90 6.66
N LEU A 66 -9.14 0.98 6.45
CA LEU A 66 -7.93 1.25 5.68
C LEU A 66 -8.27 1.75 4.29
N LYS A 67 -7.68 2.87 3.90
CA LYS A 67 -7.79 3.40 2.55
C LYS A 67 -6.62 4.30 2.22
N PHE A 68 -6.18 4.19 0.98
CA PHE A 68 -5.17 5.07 0.40
C PHE A 68 -5.72 5.62 -0.92
N TRP A 69 -5.28 6.81 -1.30
CA TRP A 69 -5.72 7.44 -2.54
C TRP A 69 -4.58 8.24 -3.16
N GLY A 70 -4.67 8.46 -4.47
CA GLY A 70 -3.69 9.27 -5.18
C GLY A 70 -3.78 10.74 -4.77
N ALA A 71 -2.66 11.33 -4.42
CA ALA A 71 -2.58 12.73 -4.00
C ALA A 71 -2.26 13.66 -5.17
N ALA A 72 -1.86 13.11 -6.32
CA ALA A 72 -1.51 13.87 -7.51
C ALA A 72 -1.69 12.98 -8.75
N ASP A 73 -1.62 13.56 -9.93
CA ASP A 73 -1.69 12.82 -11.19
C ASP A 73 -0.53 11.83 -11.28
N LEU A 74 -0.80 10.67 -11.87
CA LEU A 74 0.23 9.67 -12.13
C LEU A 74 1.20 10.16 -13.21
N ILE A 75 2.46 9.77 -13.07
CA ILE A 75 3.52 10.09 -14.03
C ILE A 75 4.00 8.79 -14.63
N ALA A 76 4.07 8.69 -15.94
CA ALA A 76 4.51 7.46 -16.61
C ALA A 76 5.57 7.75 -17.67
N GLU A 77 6.57 6.88 -17.70
CA GLU A 77 7.59 6.86 -18.74
C GLU A 77 8.03 5.43 -18.99
N GLY A 78 7.95 4.98 -20.24
CA GLY A 78 8.28 3.61 -20.60
C GLY A 78 7.39 2.62 -19.86
N ASP A 79 8.01 1.68 -19.17
CA ASP A 79 7.32 0.65 -18.40
C ASP A 79 6.94 1.07 -16.98
N TYR A 80 7.32 2.27 -16.57
CA TYR A 80 7.18 2.72 -15.18
C TYR A 80 6.09 3.74 -15.01
N VAL A 81 5.39 3.62 -13.86
CA VAL A 81 4.41 4.60 -13.40
C VAL A 81 4.77 5.02 -11.99
N VAL A 82 4.77 6.31 -11.73
CA VAL A 82 5.02 6.87 -10.40
C VAL A 82 3.75 7.51 -9.88
N GLY A 83 3.39 7.19 -8.63
CA GLY A 83 2.23 7.76 -7.98
C GLY A 83 2.56 8.30 -6.59
N ARG A 84 2.07 9.47 -6.28
CA ARG A 84 2.08 10.01 -4.92
C ARG A 84 0.74 9.70 -4.28
N TRP A 85 0.76 9.32 -3.01
CA TRP A 85 -0.45 8.90 -2.32
C TRP A 85 -0.45 9.35 -0.86
N GLU A 86 -1.62 9.32 -0.27
CA GLU A 86 -1.81 9.47 1.17
C GLU A 86 -2.92 8.53 1.62
N GLY A 87 -2.97 8.27 2.90
CA GLY A 87 -4.00 7.40 3.49
C GLY A 87 -3.62 6.90 4.87
N GLY A 88 -4.34 5.89 5.31
CA GLY A 88 -4.17 5.28 6.61
C GLY A 88 -5.41 4.53 7.07
N GLY A 89 -5.57 4.42 8.37
CA GLY A 89 -6.70 3.73 8.98
C GLY A 89 -6.60 3.73 10.49
N THR A 90 -7.63 3.18 11.12
CA THR A 90 -7.76 3.09 12.58
C THR A 90 -7.66 1.64 13.01
N HIS A 91 -6.80 1.36 13.99
CA HIS A 91 -6.58 0.01 14.49
C HIS A 91 -7.68 -0.39 15.48
N THR A 92 -8.77 -0.92 14.96
CA THR A 92 -9.90 -1.42 15.75
C THR A 92 -10.04 -2.94 15.71
N GLY A 93 -9.25 -3.61 14.90
CA GLY A 93 -9.28 -5.06 14.73
C GLY A 93 -8.29 -5.82 15.60
N PRO A 94 -7.93 -7.06 15.19
CA PRO A 94 -7.04 -7.91 15.98
C PRO A 94 -5.66 -7.33 16.20
N ALA A 95 -4.88 -7.98 17.07
CA ALA A 95 -3.46 -7.71 17.22
C ALA A 95 -2.75 -7.78 15.87
N PHE A 96 -1.79 -6.90 15.62
CA PHE A 96 -1.13 -6.79 14.33
C PHE A 96 0.40 -6.80 14.51
N SER A 97 1.06 -7.71 13.83
CA SER A 97 2.50 -7.92 13.94
C SER A 97 3.24 -7.85 12.59
N ASP A 98 2.58 -7.38 11.54
CA ASP A 98 3.15 -7.38 10.19
C ASP A 98 3.94 -6.12 9.85
N PHE A 99 4.22 -5.26 10.82
CA PHE A 99 5.19 -4.19 10.65
C PHE A 99 6.60 -4.73 10.92
N LEU A 100 7.60 -4.15 10.24
CA LEU A 100 9.01 -4.50 10.49
C LEU A 100 9.47 -4.07 11.89
N MET A 101 8.79 -3.13 12.51
CA MET A 101 9.12 -2.62 13.83
C MET A 101 7.89 -2.59 14.72
N GLY A 102 7.91 -3.41 15.77
CA GLY A 102 6.88 -3.42 16.80
C GLY A 102 5.63 -4.20 16.43
N THR A 103 4.80 -4.42 17.43
CA THR A 103 3.50 -5.10 17.31
C THR A 103 2.44 -4.29 18.04
N LEU A 104 1.20 -4.38 17.54
CA LEU A 104 0.06 -3.74 18.17
C LEU A 104 -0.77 -4.80 18.90
N PRO A 105 -1.13 -4.60 20.18
CA PRO A 105 -2.14 -5.45 20.82
C PRO A 105 -3.49 -5.21 20.16
N ALA A 106 -4.48 -6.07 20.41
CA ALA A 106 -5.79 -5.94 19.77
C ALA A 106 -6.47 -4.61 20.10
N ALA A 107 -7.13 -4.04 19.09
CA ALA A 107 -8.05 -2.92 19.21
C ALA A 107 -7.48 -1.71 19.97
N THR A 108 -6.32 -1.20 19.55
CA THR A 108 -5.71 -0.04 20.20
C THR A 108 -6.51 1.25 20.01
N GLY A 109 -7.34 1.32 18.97
CA GLY A 109 -8.06 2.54 18.60
C GLY A 109 -7.18 3.64 18.04
N ARG A 110 -5.87 3.38 17.87
CA ARG A 110 -4.94 4.36 17.32
C ARG A 110 -5.14 4.53 15.83
N LYS A 111 -5.00 5.77 15.37
CA LYS A 111 -5.19 6.13 13.97
C LYS A 111 -3.87 6.54 13.36
N MET A 112 -3.58 6.01 12.19
CA MET A 112 -2.45 6.47 11.37
C MET A 112 -2.94 7.17 10.12
N ARG A 113 -2.21 8.22 9.72
CA ARG A 113 -2.36 8.86 8.42
C ARG A 113 -1.00 9.34 7.96
N PHE A 114 -0.60 8.92 6.77
CA PHE A 114 0.73 9.18 6.26
C PHE A 114 0.73 9.22 4.73
N THR A 115 1.86 9.58 4.17
CA THR A 115 2.03 9.77 2.73
C THR A 115 3.15 8.92 2.19
N GLY A 116 3.20 8.78 0.89
CA GLY A 116 4.28 8.08 0.23
C GLY A 116 4.33 8.31 -1.26
N THR A 117 5.35 7.73 -1.87
CA THR A 117 5.54 7.73 -3.32
C THR A 117 5.90 6.32 -3.75
N THR A 118 5.29 5.85 -4.81
CA THR A 118 5.41 4.48 -5.28
C THR A 118 5.81 4.47 -6.74
N VAL A 119 6.72 3.55 -7.08
CA VAL A 119 7.11 3.27 -8.46
C VAL A 119 6.60 1.88 -8.82
N LEU A 120 5.81 1.80 -9.88
CA LEU A 120 5.29 0.52 -10.38
C LEU A 120 5.91 0.24 -11.75
N ARG A 121 6.28 -1.02 -11.98
CA ARG A 121 6.75 -1.47 -13.28
C ARG A 121 5.69 -2.38 -13.90
N ILE A 122 5.32 -2.06 -15.14
CA ILE A 122 4.31 -2.81 -15.89
C ILE A 122 5.01 -3.66 -16.94
N ASP A 123 4.66 -4.93 -17.01
CA ASP A 123 5.19 -5.88 -17.99
C ASP A 123 4.02 -6.64 -18.62
N ASN A 124 3.89 -6.55 -19.94
CA ASN A 124 2.80 -7.20 -20.70
C ASN A 124 1.41 -6.90 -20.11
N GLY A 125 1.16 -5.63 -19.75
CA GLY A 125 -0.13 -5.21 -19.22
C GLY A 125 -0.43 -5.64 -17.79
N LYS A 126 0.58 -6.15 -17.07
CA LYS A 126 0.44 -6.57 -15.67
C LYS A 126 1.45 -5.83 -14.80
N ILE A 127 1.08 -5.62 -13.54
CA ILE A 127 2.00 -5.00 -12.57
C ILE A 127 3.02 -6.06 -12.14
N ALA A 128 4.28 -5.85 -12.53
CA ALA A 128 5.37 -6.76 -12.17
C ALA A 128 5.94 -6.45 -10.80
N GLU A 129 5.97 -5.15 -10.43
CA GLU A 129 6.43 -4.74 -9.10
C GLU A 129 5.83 -3.40 -8.69
N GLU A 130 5.63 -3.27 -7.40
CA GLU A 130 5.24 -2.02 -6.75
C GLU A 130 6.22 -1.79 -5.61
N VAL A 131 7.07 -0.77 -5.74
CA VAL A 131 8.08 -0.45 -4.74
C VAL A 131 7.85 0.98 -4.28
N GLY A 132 7.58 1.15 -2.99
CA GLY A 132 7.25 2.44 -2.43
C GLY A 132 8.09 2.82 -1.23
N LEU A 133 8.27 4.13 -1.08
CA LEU A 133 8.80 4.73 0.12
C LEU A 133 7.68 5.54 0.76
N ASP A 134 7.44 5.27 2.03
CA ASP A 134 6.41 5.95 2.80
C ASP A 134 7.00 6.70 3.99
N ASP A 135 6.19 7.58 4.55
CA ASP A 135 6.53 8.26 5.80
C ASP A 135 6.22 7.34 6.99
N GLY A 136 7.00 6.27 7.09
CA GLY A 136 6.82 5.25 8.12
C GLY A 136 7.02 5.78 9.53
N VAL A 137 7.89 6.77 9.71
CA VAL A 137 8.11 7.38 11.02
C VAL A 137 6.84 8.01 11.55
N THR A 138 6.13 8.74 10.69
CA THR A 138 4.84 9.35 11.09
C THR A 138 3.82 8.26 11.44
N ALA A 139 3.66 7.24 10.61
CA ALA A 139 2.73 6.15 10.88
C ALA A 139 3.05 5.43 12.19
N LEU A 140 4.31 5.04 12.39
CA LEU A 140 4.73 4.32 13.59
C LEU A 140 4.59 5.17 14.85
N SER A 141 4.88 6.47 14.77
CA SER A 141 4.68 7.39 15.89
C SER A 141 3.20 7.50 16.27
N GLN A 142 2.33 7.65 15.28
CA GLN A 142 0.88 7.75 15.50
C GLN A 142 0.32 6.46 16.12
N LEU A 143 0.88 5.32 15.78
CA LEU A 143 0.49 4.03 16.33
C LEU A 143 1.14 3.73 17.70
N GLY A 144 2.04 4.58 18.16
CA GLY A 144 2.72 4.41 19.44
C GLY A 144 3.82 3.35 19.43
N LEU A 145 4.30 2.95 18.24
CA LEU A 145 5.34 1.93 18.10
C LEU A 145 6.75 2.49 18.19
N ILE A 146 6.90 3.79 17.99
CA ILE A 146 8.16 4.50 18.22
C ILE A 146 7.84 5.79 18.99
N PRO A 147 8.81 6.35 19.75
CA PRO A 147 8.60 7.62 20.44
C PRO A 147 8.29 8.75 19.46
N ALA A 148 7.40 9.66 19.87
CA ALA A 148 7.17 10.88 19.11
C ALA A 148 8.46 11.69 19.03
N ALA A 149 8.65 12.43 17.91
CA ALA A 149 9.81 13.29 17.77
C ALA A 149 9.80 14.34 18.89
N ALA A 150 10.98 14.58 19.50
CA ALA A 150 11.10 15.61 20.50
C ALA A 150 10.86 16.97 19.84
N THR A 151 9.95 17.76 20.45
CA THR A 151 9.78 19.14 20.05
C THR A 151 10.90 19.97 20.68
N ALA A 152 11.62 20.68 19.84
CA ALA A 152 12.67 21.57 20.31
C ALA A 152 12.09 22.77 21.05
#